data_9890465664edcfb379c40e815730c2bc
#
_entry.id   9890465664edcfb379c40e815730c2bc
#
_cell.length_a   1.000
_cell.length_b   1.000
_cell.length_c   1.000
_cell.angle_alpha   90.00
_cell.angle_beta   90.00
_cell.angle_gamma   90.00
#
_symmetry.space_group_name_H-M   'P 1'
#
loop_
_entity.id
_entity.type
_entity.pdbx_description
1 polymer ?
#
loop_
_entity_poly.entity_id
_entity_poly.type
_entity_poly.pdbx_seq_one_letter_code
_entity_poly.pdbx_strand_id
1 'polypeptide(L)'
;MPERSANISTHDPFGSLLGYAPGGIAIYSSDYHTADEKEYPDDAAFRSYLGREYMGYKWQCVEFARRYLYLNHGMVFTDVGMAYEIFSLRFLRQVVNDALLPLQAFANGCKRKPEAGALLIWQEGGEFKHTGHVAIITEVLEDKIRIAEQNVIHSRLPSGQQWTRELPMTVSESGYFLHDTFDDTEILGW
;
A
#
# COMPACT_ATOMS: atom_id res chain seq x y z
N MET A 1 45.10 -8.74 7.53
CA MET A 1 43.76 -8.38 8.02
C MET A 1 42.89 -8.15 6.82
N PRO A 2 41.91 -9.03 6.48
CA PRO A 2 41.00 -8.74 5.38
C PRO A 2 40.00 -7.68 5.86
N GLU A 3 39.91 -6.59 5.11
CA GLU A 3 38.91 -5.56 5.28
C GLU A 3 37.53 -6.20 5.15
N ARG A 4 36.69 -6.03 6.17
CA ARG A 4 35.26 -6.32 6.07
C ARG A 4 34.66 -5.35 5.07
N SER A 5 34.34 -5.82 3.88
CA SER A 5 33.43 -5.13 2.98
C SER A 5 32.15 -4.85 3.76
N ALA A 6 31.92 -3.59 4.11
CA ALA A 6 30.62 -3.15 4.58
C ALA A 6 29.65 -3.44 3.44
N ASN A 7 28.74 -4.39 3.63
CA ASN A 7 27.55 -4.54 2.79
C ASN A 7 26.78 -3.23 2.95
N ILE A 8 26.95 -2.32 1.98
CA ILE A 8 26.13 -1.11 1.90
C ILE A 8 24.73 -1.64 1.59
N SER A 9 23.83 -1.57 2.57
CA SER A 9 22.40 -1.81 2.34
C SER A 9 21.96 -0.90 1.19
N THR A 10 21.37 -1.48 0.14
CA THR A 10 20.80 -0.73 -0.98
C THR A 10 19.48 -0.06 -0.60
N HIS A 11 19.02 -0.28 0.63
CA HIS A 11 17.77 0.24 1.17
C HIS A 11 17.98 1.58 1.87
N ASP A 12 17.07 2.51 1.64
CA ASP A 12 16.96 3.73 2.44
C ASP A 12 16.43 3.38 3.85
N PRO A 13 16.98 3.98 4.93
CA PRO A 13 16.57 3.68 6.30
C PRO A 13 15.08 3.91 6.56
N PHE A 14 14.56 3.29 7.62
CA PHE A 14 13.18 3.48 8.10
C PHE A 14 12.79 4.97 8.19
N GLY A 15 11.62 5.32 7.66
CA GLY A 15 11.11 6.69 7.65
C GLY A 15 11.71 7.59 6.56
N SER A 16 12.69 7.12 5.77
CA SER A 16 13.20 7.89 4.63
C SER A 16 12.12 8.10 3.59
N LEU A 17 12.03 9.31 3.04
CA LEU A 17 11.15 9.61 1.93
C LEU A 17 11.67 8.95 0.65
N LEU A 18 10.87 8.05 0.08
CA LEU A 18 11.20 7.32 -1.16
C LEU A 18 10.68 8.03 -2.41
N GLY A 19 9.56 8.74 -2.29
CA GLY A 19 8.91 9.43 -3.39
C GLY A 19 7.48 9.84 -3.03
N TYR A 20 6.68 10.10 -4.05
CA TYR A 20 5.30 10.53 -3.88
C TYR A 20 4.35 9.77 -4.81
N ALA A 21 3.22 9.33 -4.29
CA ALA A 21 2.07 8.88 -5.07
C ALA A 21 1.24 10.08 -5.59
N PRO A 22 0.27 9.85 -6.50
CA PRO A 22 -0.64 10.89 -6.95
C PRO A 22 -1.32 11.64 -5.80
N GLY A 23 -1.48 12.96 -5.98
CA GLY A 23 -1.95 13.85 -4.91
C GLY A 23 -0.84 14.32 -3.97
N GLY A 24 0.43 14.02 -4.27
CA GLY A 24 1.57 14.41 -3.43
C GLY A 24 1.70 13.60 -2.13
N ILE A 25 1.15 12.39 -2.12
CA ILE A 25 1.16 11.54 -0.93
C ILE A 25 2.53 10.87 -0.79
N ALA A 26 3.25 11.21 0.27
CA ALA A 26 4.59 10.70 0.52
C ALA A 26 4.59 9.16 0.70
N ILE A 27 5.61 8.51 0.16
CA ILE A 27 5.92 7.09 0.33
C ILE A 27 7.20 6.98 1.14
N TYR A 28 7.18 6.24 2.25
CA TYR A 28 8.30 6.11 3.17
C TYR A 28 8.83 4.68 3.22
N SER A 29 10.12 4.55 3.51
CA SER A 29 10.75 3.26 3.81
C SER A 29 10.22 2.69 5.12
N SER A 30 9.84 1.42 5.09
CA SER A 30 9.47 0.61 6.27
C SER A 30 10.53 -0.42 6.63
N ASP A 31 11.80 -0.17 6.32
CA ASP A 31 12.88 -1.06 6.72
C ASP A 31 13.10 -0.98 8.24
N TYR A 32 12.27 -1.72 8.99
CA TYR A 32 12.27 -1.74 10.46
C TYR A 32 13.61 -2.11 11.09
N HIS A 33 14.47 -2.84 10.36
CA HIS A 33 15.81 -3.20 10.86
C HIS A 33 16.73 -1.99 11.03
N THR A 34 16.37 -0.87 10.41
CA THR A 34 17.11 0.39 10.45
C THR A 34 16.44 1.47 11.28
N ALA A 35 15.31 1.16 11.95
CA ALA A 35 14.63 2.11 12.82
C ALA A 35 15.50 2.52 14.00
N ASP A 36 15.63 3.82 14.26
CA ASP A 36 16.40 4.32 15.41
C ASP A 36 15.61 4.10 16.72
N GLU A 37 16.14 3.27 17.62
CA GLU A 37 15.53 2.96 18.92
C GLU A 37 15.28 4.21 19.80
N LYS A 38 16.00 5.31 19.57
CA LYS A 38 15.79 6.57 20.29
C LYS A 38 14.55 7.31 19.79
N GLU A 39 14.26 7.22 18.49
CA GLU A 39 13.07 7.83 17.89
C GLU A 39 11.85 6.92 18.03
N TYR A 40 12.06 5.62 18.08
CA TYR A 40 11.03 4.59 18.15
C TYR A 40 11.24 3.64 19.34
N PRO A 41 11.16 4.17 20.60
CA PRO A 41 11.49 3.40 21.81
C PRO A 41 10.44 2.32 22.15
N ASP A 42 9.23 2.41 21.62
CA ASP A 42 8.11 1.50 21.90
C ASP A 42 7.09 1.48 20.75
N ASP A 43 6.10 0.59 20.83
CA ASP A 43 5.05 0.44 19.84
C ASP A 43 4.23 1.71 19.59
N ALA A 44 4.09 2.58 20.59
CA ALA A 44 3.32 3.80 20.45
C ALA A 44 4.02 4.79 19.50
N ALA A 45 5.35 4.80 19.47
CA ALA A 45 6.14 5.64 18.58
C ALA A 45 5.94 5.27 17.08
N PHE A 46 5.61 4.01 16.79
CA PHE A 46 5.31 3.57 15.43
C PHE A 46 3.89 3.89 14.97
N ARG A 47 3.00 4.36 15.81
CA ARG A 47 1.64 4.71 15.40
C ARG A 47 1.63 6.00 14.60
N SER A 48 0.92 5.97 13.46
CA SER A 48 0.74 7.13 12.57
C SER A 48 -0.61 7.78 12.80
N TYR A 49 -0.61 9.10 12.90
CA TYR A 49 -1.82 9.89 13.07
C TYR A 49 -1.79 11.10 12.13
N LEU A 50 -2.96 11.46 11.58
CA LEU A 50 -3.20 12.75 10.93
C LEU A 50 -4.28 13.50 11.74
N GLY A 51 -3.85 14.50 12.47
CA GLY A 51 -4.70 15.14 13.48
C GLY A 51 -5.08 14.13 14.57
N ARG A 52 -6.37 13.77 14.65
CA ARG A 52 -6.88 12.77 15.61
C ARG A 52 -7.13 11.40 14.97
N GLU A 53 -7.00 11.31 13.65
CA GLU A 53 -7.26 10.07 12.93
C GLU A 53 -6.04 9.16 12.97
N TYR A 54 -6.22 7.97 13.49
CA TYR A 54 -5.22 6.92 13.45
C TYR A 54 -5.13 6.37 12.02
N MET A 55 -3.91 6.28 11.47
CA MET A 55 -3.69 5.79 10.11
C MET A 55 -3.18 4.34 10.07
N GLY A 56 -2.60 3.85 11.13
CA GLY A 56 -1.95 2.53 11.19
C GLY A 56 -0.54 2.64 11.75
N TYR A 57 0.23 1.58 11.60
CA TYR A 57 1.65 1.57 11.96
C TYR A 57 2.50 2.17 10.83
N LYS A 58 3.41 3.08 11.19
CA LYS A 58 4.46 3.63 10.30
C LYS A 58 5.37 2.48 9.83
N TRP A 59 5.63 2.33 8.65
CA TRP A 59 5.16 2.83 7.36
C TRP A 59 4.62 1.63 6.59
N GLN A 60 3.60 1.00 7.17
CA GLN A 60 2.97 -0.20 6.64
C GLN A 60 2.04 0.13 5.46
N CYS A 61 1.67 -0.89 4.71
CA CYS A 61 0.76 -0.78 3.56
C CYS A 61 -0.63 -0.24 3.95
N VAL A 62 -1.19 -0.69 5.08
CA VAL A 62 -2.49 -0.21 5.60
C VAL A 62 -2.43 1.27 5.98
N GLU A 63 -1.37 1.70 6.64
CA GLU A 63 -1.12 3.11 6.97
C GLU A 63 -1.13 3.97 5.70
N PHE A 64 -0.37 3.55 4.69
CA PHE A 64 -0.29 4.25 3.42
C PHE A 64 -1.66 4.37 2.74
N ALA A 65 -2.42 3.28 2.65
CA ALA A 65 -3.73 3.26 2.02
C ALA A 65 -4.73 4.17 2.74
N ARG A 66 -4.77 4.15 4.09
CA ARG A 66 -5.63 5.04 4.89
C ARG A 66 -5.22 6.51 4.72
N ARG A 67 -3.93 6.81 4.77
CA ARG A 67 -3.38 8.16 4.59
C ARG A 67 -3.63 8.68 3.17
N TYR A 68 -3.52 7.84 2.16
CA TYR A 68 -3.86 8.19 0.77
C TYR A 68 -5.32 8.59 0.62
N LEU A 69 -6.25 7.77 1.13
CA LEU A 69 -7.69 8.06 1.09
C LEU A 69 -8.05 9.31 1.90
N TYR A 70 -7.44 9.48 3.07
CA TYR A 70 -7.68 10.65 3.90
C TYR A 70 -7.25 11.95 3.22
N LEU A 71 -6.03 12.01 2.71
CA LEU A 71 -5.47 13.24 2.14
C LEU A 71 -6.08 13.59 0.78
N ASN A 72 -6.41 12.60 -0.05
CA ASN A 72 -7.01 12.86 -1.36
C ASN A 72 -8.53 13.01 -1.32
N HIS A 73 -9.21 12.34 -0.39
CA HIS A 73 -10.67 12.23 -0.42
C HIS A 73 -11.38 12.56 0.90
N GLY A 74 -10.64 12.82 1.99
CA GLY A 74 -11.22 13.04 3.31
C GLY A 74 -11.92 11.82 3.90
N MET A 75 -11.56 10.62 3.46
CA MET A 75 -12.19 9.36 3.83
C MET A 75 -11.18 8.37 4.42
N VAL A 76 -11.67 7.51 5.30
CA VAL A 76 -10.89 6.38 5.83
C VAL A 76 -11.76 5.13 5.92
N PHE A 77 -11.18 3.97 5.73
CA PHE A 77 -11.82 2.72 6.14
C PHE A 77 -11.55 2.45 7.62
N THR A 78 -12.37 1.59 8.26
CA THR A 78 -12.15 1.19 9.65
C THR A 78 -10.77 0.56 9.82
N ASP A 79 -10.20 0.68 11.02
CA ASP A 79 -8.95 -0.02 11.32
C ASP A 79 -9.14 -1.54 11.19
N VAL A 80 -8.13 -2.20 10.65
CA VAL A 80 -8.11 -3.65 10.40
C VAL A 80 -6.86 -4.26 11.01
N GLY A 81 -6.98 -5.50 11.47
CA GLY A 81 -5.83 -6.25 11.96
C GLY A 81 -4.88 -6.68 10.84
N MET A 82 -5.45 -7.08 9.71
CA MET A 82 -4.74 -7.60 8.55
C MET A 82 -5.22 -6.93 7.26
N ALA A 83 -4.31 -6.72 6.29
CA ALA A 83 -4.64 -6.01 5.06
C ALA A 83 -5.70 -6.72 4.20
N TYR A 84 -5.72 -8.06 4.17
CA TYR A 84 -6.72 -8.83 3.42
C TYR A 84 -8.16 -8.60 3.93
N GLU A 85 -8.35 -8.21 5.19
CA GLU A 85 -9.68 -7.93 5.75
C GLU A 85 -10.36 -6.75 5.08
N ILE A 86 -9.58 -5.83 4.48
CA ILE A 86 -10.09 -4.66 3.75
C ILE A 86 -11.03 -5.10 2.63
N PHE A 87 -10.77 -6.22 1.96
CA PHE A 87 -11.62 -6.74 0.88
C PHE A 87 -13.06 -7.06 1.34
N SER A 88 -13.25 -7.32 2.62
CA SER A 88 -14.56 -7.59 3.22
C SER A 88 -15.31 -6.35 3.69
N LEU A 89 -14.66 -5.18 3.72
CA LEU A 89 -15.29 -3.94 4.15
C LEU A 89 -16.37 -3.49 3.15
N ARG A 90 -17.37 -2.80 3.66
CA ARG A 90 -18.52 -2.33 2.85
C ARG A 90 -18.72 -0.82 2.93
N PHE A 91 -17.97 -0.14 3.77
CA PHE A 91 -18.11 1.29 3.99
C PHE A 91 -16.76 1.96 4.20
N LEU A 92 -16.66 3.20 3.70
CA LEU A 92 -15.69 4.20 4.12
C LEU A 92 -16.41 5.19 5.03
N ARG A 93 -15.68 5.80 5.96
CA ARG A 93 -16.15 6.91 6.78
C ARG A 93 -15.58 8.22 6.25
N GLN A 94 -16.46 9.18 6.00
CA GLN A 94 -16.07 10.55 5.71
C GLN A 94 -15.70 11.26 7.03
N VAL A 95 -14.46 11.73 7.14
CA VAL A 95 -13.92 12.20 8.42
C VAL A 95 -14.59 13.48 8.91
N VAL A 96 -15.04 14.35 8.00
CA VAL A 96 -15.60 15.65 8.34
C VAL A 96 -16.97 15.59 9.06
N ASN A 97 -17.75 14.54 8.81
CA ASN A 97 -19.13 14.43 9.30
C ASN A 97 -19.54 13.01 9.74
N ASP A 98 -18.59 12.08 9.77
CA ASP A 98 -18.78 10.66 10.09
C ASP A 98 -19.78 9.90 9.18
N ALA A 99 -20.13 10.46 8.02
CA ALA A 99 -21.01 9.79 7.07
C ALA A 99 -20.36 8.51 6.52
N LEU A 100 -21.15 7.44 6.42
CA LEU A 100 -20.73 6.19 5.82
C LEU A 100 -21.02 6.21 4.32
N LEU A 101 -20.01 5.94 3.52
CA LEU A 101 -20.10 5.84 2.07
C LEU A 101 -19.88 4.39 1.65
N PRO A 102 -20.64 3.88 0.67
CA PRO A 102 -20.48 2.50 0.20
C PRO A 102 -19.06 2.25 -0.34
N LEU A 103 -18.47 1.14 0.06
CA LEU A 103 -17.25 0.57 -0.52
C LEU A 103 -17.63 -0.73 -1.23
N GLN A 104 -17.29 -0.84 -2.50
CA GLN A 104 -17.58 -2.02 -3.31
C GLN A 104 -16.29 -2.77 -3.59
N ALA A 105 -16.32 -4.08 -3.42
CA ALA A 105 -15.22 -4.97 -3.76
C ALA A 105 -15.53 -5.73 -5.06
N PHE A 106 -14.56 -5.81 -5.94
CA PHE A 106 -14.61 -6.51 -7.21
C PHE A 106 -13.52 -7.56 -7.23
N ALA A 107 -13.90 -8.83 -7.32
CA ALA A 107 -12.95 -9.93 -7.35
C ALA A 107 -12.05 -9.86 -8.58
N ASN A 108 -10.78 -10.24 -8.42
CA ASN A 108 -9.85 -10.39 -9.54
C ASN A 108 -10.43 -11.35 -10.59
N GLY A 109 -10.41 -10.97 -11.85
CA GLY A 109 -11.05 -11.71 -12.94
C GLY A 109 -12.51 -11.31 -13.23
N CYS A 110 -13.09 -10.35 -12.50
CA CYS A 110 -14.43 -9.89 -12.78
C CYS A 110 -14.49 -8.97 -14.01
N LYS A 111 -15.72 -8.68 -14.49
CA LYS A 111 -15.95 -7.79 -15.66
C LYS A 111 -15.79 -6.30 -15.35
N ARG A 112 -15.71 -5.91 -14.10
CA ARG A 112 -15.47 -4.50 -13.75
C ARG A 112 -14.00 -4.18 -14.03
N LYS A 113 -13.78 -3.14 -14.83
CA LYS A 113 -12.41 -2.64 -15.07
C LYS A 113 -11.85 -2.02 -13.78
N PRO A 114 -10.59 -2.28 -13.40
CA PRO A 114 -9.94 -1.56 -12.31
C PRO A 114 -9.84 -0.07 -12.65
N GLU A 115 -9.85 0.78 -11.62
CA GLU A 115 -9.82 2.24 -11.77
C GLU A 115 -8.71 2.84 -10.90
N ALA A 116 -8.13 3.95 -11.37
CA ALA A 116 -7.18 4.71 -10.56
C ALA A 116 -7.86 5.23 -9.29
N GLY A 117 -7.15 5.17 -8.16
CA GLY A 117 -7.66 5.50 -6.83
C GLY A 117 -8.28 4.31 -6.08
N ALA A 118 -8.51 3.18 -6.74
CA ALA A 118 -8.99 1.97 -6.08
C ALA A 118 -7.90 1.34 -5.19
N LEU A 119 -8.35 0.70 -4.10
CA LEU A 119 -7.51 -0.18 -3.28
C LEU A 119 -7.32 -1.51 -4.03
N LEU A 120 -6.11 -2.02 -4.08
CA LEU A 120 -5.79 -3.35 -4.58
C LEU A 120 -5.38 -4.22 -3.40
N ILE A 121 -6.02 -5.38 -3.24
CA ILE A 121 -5.92 -6.19 -2.03
C ILE A 121 -5.37 -7.58 -2.37
N TRP A 122 -4.39 -8.04 -1.59
CA TRP A 122 -3.86 -9.39 -1.64
C TRP A 122 -4.30 -10.22 -0.44
N GLN A 123 -4.51 -11.50 -0.69
CA GLN A 123 -4.64 -12.54 0.34
C GLN A 123 -3.30 -12.71 1.07
N GLU A 124 -3.35 -13.26 2.27
CA GLU A 124 -2.15 -13.77 2.93
C GLU A 124 -1.52 -14.90 2.12
N GLY A 125 -0.20 -14.89 2.01
CA GLY A 125 0.57 -15.91 1.26
C GLY A 125 1.83 -15.32 0.64
N GLY A 126 2.75 -16.18 0.21
CA GLY A 126 4.00 -15.80 -0.45
C GLY A 126 4.76 -14.70 0.27
N GLU A 127 5.05 -13.62 -0.41
CA GLU A 127 5.69 -12.41 0.14
C GLU A 127 4.85 -11.76 1.25
N PHE A 128 3.53 -11.87 1.19
CA PHE A 128 2.58 -11.23 2.12
C PHE A 128 2.06 -12.18 3.20
N LYS A 129 2.92 -13.07 3.69
CA LYS A 129 2.60 -14.04 4.77
C LYS A 129 1.93 -13.36 5.96
N HIS A 130 0.88 -14.00 6.46
CA HIS A 130 0.12 -13.65 7.66
C HIS A 130 -0.70 -12.37 7.61
N THR A 131 -0.36 -11.40 6.77
CA THR A 131 -1.00 -10.07 6.80
C THR A 131 -1.78 -9.73 5.54
N GLY A 132 -1.49 -10.41 4.42
CA GLY A 132 -1.89 -9.92 3.12
C GLY A 132 -1.22 -8.57 2.80
N HIS A 133 -1.74 -7.88 1.80
CA HIS A 133 -1.19 -6.60 1.37
C HIS A 133 -2.28 -5.69 0.81
N VAL A 134 -2.00 -4.38 0.78
CA VAL A 134 -2.84 -3.37 0.13
C VAL A 134 -1.97 -2.34 -0.59
N ALA A 135 -2.36 -1.99 -1.81
CA ALA A 135 -1.80 -0.90 -2.59
C ALA A 135 -2.89 0.00 -3.15
N ILE A 136 -2.51 1.14 -3.71
CA ILE A 136 -3.38 2.03 -4.47
C ILE A 136 -3.10 1.85 -5.96
N ILE A 137 -4.12 1.60 -6.77
CA ILE A 137 -4.00 1.66 -8.23
C ILE A 137 -3.83 3.13 -8.62
N THR A 138 -2.70 3.48 -9.21
CA THR A 138 -2.41 4.87 -9.61
C THR A 138 -2.73 5.12 -11.08
N GLU A 139 -2.62 4.09 -11.92
CA GLU A 139 -2.90 4.17 -13.35
C GLU A 139 -3.31 2.81 -13.91
N VAL A 140 -4.22 2.81 -14.88
CA VAL A 140 -4.67 1.60 -15.60
C VAL A 140 -4.35 1.77 -17.08
N LEU A 141 -3.41 0.97 -17.58
CA LEU A 141 -2.97 0.92 -18.96
C LEU A 141 -3.70 -0.22 -19.71
N GLU A 142 -3.30 -0.51 -20.93
CA GLU A 142 -3.96 -1.52 -21.76
C GLU A 142 -3.68 -2.96 -21.26
N ASP A 143 -2.43 -3.23 -20.90
CA ASP A 143 -1.91 -4.56 -20.53
C ASP A 143 -1.34 -4.64 -19.10
N LYS A 144 -1.43 -3.56 -18.34
CA LYS A 144 -0.90 -3.46 -16.99
C LYS A 144 -1.55 -2.35 -16.17
N ILE A 145 -1.33 -2.40 -14.87
CA ILE A 145 -1.62 -1.30 -13.96
C ILE A 145 -0.34 -0.81 -13.29
N ARG A 146 -0.35 0.44 -12.81
CA ARG A 146 0.64 1.00 -11.91
C ARG A 146 0.06 1.13 -10.52
N ILE A 147 0.85 0.82 -9.52
CA ILE A 147 0.42 0.88 -8.12
C ILE A 147 1.40 1.71 -7.28
N ALA A 148 0.89 2.32 -6.22
CA ALA A 148 1.69 2.90 -5.15
C ALA A 148 1.41 2.17 -3.84
N GLU A 149 2.46 1.85 -3.10
CA GLU A 149 2.40 1.05 -1.89
C GLU A 149 3.58 1.37 -0.96
N GLN A 150 3.49 0.96 0.29
CA GLN A 150 4.60 0.92 1.24
C GLN A 150 4.84 -0.52 1.70
N ASN A 151 5.96 -0.74 2.36
CA ASN A 151 6.39 -2.03 2.92
C ASN A 151 6.72 -3.12 1.88
N VAL A 152 7.15 -2.71 0.69
CA VAL A 152 7.64 -3.60 -0.38
C VAL A 152 8.97 -3.09 -0.93
N ILE A 153 9.04 -1.81 -1.28
CA ILE A 153 10.23 -1.17 -1.83
C ILE A 153 10.80 -0.21 -0.78
N HIS A 154 12.11 -0.31 -0.54
CA HIS A 154 12.83 0.52 0.42
C HIS A 154 13.89 1.42 -0.24
N SER A 155 13.78 1.65 -1.54
CA SER A 155 14.68 2.51 -2.32
C SER A 155 13.92 3.66 -2.96
N ARG A 156 14.60 4.79 -3.13
CA ARG A 156 14.01 5.99 -3.73
C ARG A 156 13.50 5.73 -5.13
N LEU A 157 12.30 6.25 -5.39
CA LEU A 157 11.72 6.23 -6.72
C LEU A 157 12.49 7.16 -7.68
N PRO A 158 12.56 6.84 -8.97
CA PRO A 158 13.04 7.76 -9.99
C PRO A 158 12.31 9.10 -9.94
N SER A 159 13.02 10.19 -10.28
CA SER A 159 12.42 11.53 -10.28
C SER A 159 11.18 11.59 -11.18
N GLY A 160 10.07 12.10 -10.65
CA GLY A 160 8.79 12.22 -11.34
C GLY A 160 7.95 10.95 -11.41
N GLN A 161 8.46 9.82 -10.95
CA GLN A 161 7.68 8.59 -10.85
C GLN A 161 6.74 8.64 -9.65
N GLN A 162 5.46 8.34 -9.87
CA GLN A 162 4.40 8.35 -8.84
C GLN A 162 3.81 6.96 -8.55
N TRP A 163 4.55 5.91 -8.88
CA TRP A 163 4.17 4.52 -8.62
C TRP A 163 5.39 3.71 -8.15
N THR A 164 5.14 2.63 -7.45
CA THR A 164 6.19 1.74 -6.91
C THR A 164 6.43 0.54 -7.81
N ARG A 165 5.35 -0.09 -8.31
CA ARG A 165 5.42 -1.26 -9.20
C ARG A 165 4.44 -1.15 -10.37
N GLU A 166 4.73 -1.91 -11.43
CA GLU A 166 3.81 -2.22 -12.51
C GLU A 166 3.39 -3.69 -12.39
N LEU A 167 2.09 -3.96 -12.49
CA LEU A 167 1.53 -5.31 -12.45
C LEU A 167 0.88 -5.63 -13.80
N PRO A 168 1.20 -6.79 -14.42
CA PRO A 168 0.57 -7.21 -15.65
C PRO A 168 -0.94 -7.39 -15.49
N MET A 169 -1.68 -7.07 -16.54
CA MET A 169 -3.13 -7.26 -16.61
C MET A 169 -3.49 -8.01 -17.89
N THR A 170 -4.24 -9.09 -17.74
CA THR A 170 -4.85 -9.80 -18.86
C THR A 170 -6.32 -9.43 -18.96
N VAL A 171 -6.76 -9.04 -20.15
CA VAL A 171 -8.17 -8.74 -20.45
C VAL A 171 -8.74 -9.82 -21.36
N SER A 172 -9.87 -10.39 -20.99
CA SER A 172 -10.58 -11.42 -21.77
C SER A 172 -12.08 -11.20 -21.72
N GLU A 173 -12.86 -12.02 -22.42
CA GLU A 173 -14.32 -12.00 -22.33
C GLU A 173 -14.85 -12.29 -20.92
N SER A 174 -14.08 -13.03 -20.11
CA SER A 174 -14.42 -13.34 -18.71
C SER A 174 -14.20 -12.16 -17.78
N GLY A 175 -13.23 -11.28 -18.05
CA GLY A 175 -12.96 -10.10 -17.24
C GLY A 175 -11.50 -9.63 -17.23
N TYR A 176 -11.17 -8.89 -16.19
CA TYR A 176 -9.87 -8.28 -15.95
C TYR A 176 -9.12 -9.09 -14.89
N PHE A 177 -7.96 -9.63 -15.27
CA PHE A 177 -7.09 -10.41 -14.39
C PHE A 177 -5.79 -9.65 -14.14
N LEU A 178 -5.57 -9.27 -12.90
CA LEU A 178 -4.31 -8.69 -12.44
C LEU A 178 -3.40 -9.80 -11.95
N HIS A 179 -2.13 -9.73 -12.31
CA HIS A 179 -1.10 -10.70 -11.94
C HIS A 179 -0.05 -10.03 -11.07
N ASP A 180 0.34 -10.67 -9.97
CA ASP A 180 1.47 -10.16 -9.19
C ASP A 180 2.80 -10.50 -9.87
N THR A 181 3.84 -9.80 -9.45
CA THR A 181 5.23 -10.04 -9.83
C THR A 181 5.98 -10.90 -8.82
N PHE A 182 5.35 -11.20 -7.68
CA PHE A 182 5.86 -12.14 -6.68
C PHE A 182 5.20 -13.51 -6.84
N ASP A 183 5.99 -14.56 -6.59
CA ASP A 183 5.50 -15.92 -6.59
C ASP A 183 4.64 -16.22 -5.34
N ASP A 184 3.72 -17.17 -5.48
CA ASP A 184 2.86 -17.65 -4.38
C ASP A 184 2.01 -16.55 -3.69
N THR A 185 1.68 -15.47 -4.41
CA THR A 185 0.77 -14.43 -3.97
C THR A 185 -0.55 -14.48 -4.73
N GLU A 186 -1.64 -14.08 -4.08
CA GLU A 186 -2.97 -14.04 -4.67
C GLU A 186 -3.58 -12.64 -4.53
N ILE A 187 -3.97 -12.04 -5.66
CA ILE A 187 -4.74 -10.79 -5.69
C ILE A 187 -6.22 -11.14 -5.50
N LEU A 188 -6.82 -10.69 -4.41
CA LEU A 188 -8.26 -10.83 -4.16
C LEU A 188 -9.10 -9.99 -5.13
N GLY A 189 -8.65 -8.74 -5.38
CA GLY A 189 -9.33 -7.79 -6.24
C GLY A 189 -9.15 -6.33 -5.80
N TRP A 190 -10.07 -5.49 -6.23
CA TRP A 190 -10.02 -4.03 -6.04
C TRP A 190 -11.36 -3.43 -5.65
#